data_fda73ef9dc813c296ab35223f0ad27e1
#
_entry.id   fda73ef9dc813c296ab35223f0ad27e1
#
_cell.length_a   1.000
_cell.length_b   1.000
_cell.length_c   1.000
_cell.angle_alpha   90.00
_cell.angle_beta   90.00
_cell.angle_gamma   90.00
#
_symmetry.space_group_name_H-M   'P 1'
#
loop_
_entity.id
_entity.type
_entity.pdbx_description
1 polymer ?
#
loop_
_entity_poly.entity_id
_entity_poly.type
_entity_poly.pdbx_seq_one_letter_code
_entity_poly.pdbx_strand_id
1 'polypeptide(L)'
;MTFALTTPVTGAAQTGLTSPTYTIAADTPPDATAKQYAVTALGGTQTGVTVSSVSSPFTTSMFRPKNYQVLGKPNPTTGLIARVPRNTYKVITRKGVTPLAGQPIANMVVTTIIEVPAGSDVADSANIRAALSMHFGSVAQATSGIGDTVIQGVL
;
A
#
# COMPACT_ATOMS: atom_id res chain seq x y z
N MET A 1 16.66 -0.62 6.43
CA MET A 1 16.07 -1.01 5.14
C MET A 1 14.88 -0.10 4.88
N THR A 2 14.78 0.55 3.74
CA THR A 2 13.68 1.47 3.39
C THR A 2 12.71 0.78 2.43
N PHE A 3 11.55 1.42 2.16
CA PHE A 3 10.65 0.98 1.10
C PHE A 3 11.38 1.07 -0.25
N ALA A 4 11.89 -0.06 -0.71
CA ALA A 4 12.58 -0.21 -1.98
C ALA A 4 12.08 -1.49 -2.63
N LEU A 5 11.37 -1.32 -3.74
CA LEU A 5 10.87 -2.43 -4.53
C LEU A 5 11.92 -2.84 -5.55
N THR A 6 12.07 -4.14 -5.73
CA THR A 6 12.88 -4.72 -6.82
C THR A 6 12.01 -5.01 -8.02
N THR A 7 12.53 -4.78 -9.21
CA THR A 7 11.83 -5.07 -10.46
C THR A 7 12.25 -6.43 -11.03
N PRO A 8 11.32 -7.24 -11.56
CA PRO A 8 9.89 -7.05 -11.56
C PRO A 8 9.24 -7.40 -10.20
N VAL A 9 8.14 -6.73 -9.86
CA VAL A 9 7.30 -7.11 -8.73
C VAL A 9 6.40 -8.26 -9.14
N THR A 10 6.44 -9.37 -8.41
CA THR A 10 5.51 -10.48 -8.62
C THR A 10 4.17 -10.12 -7.98
N GLY A 11 3.12 -10.07 -8.78
CA GLY A 11 1.76 -9.83 -8.33
C GLY A 11 1.19 -11.06 -7.62
N ALA A 12 0.27 -10.82 -6.69
CA ALA A 12 -0.51 -11.88 -6.08
C ALA A 12 -1.56 -12.43 -7.07
N ALA A 13 -1.99 -13.68 -6.86
CA ALA A 13 -2.93 -14.35 -7.74
C ALA A 13 -4.26 -13.59 -7.82
N GLN A 14 -4.77 -13.45 -9.04
CA GLN A 14 -6.07 -12.84 -9.32
C GLN A 14 -6.82 -13.68 -10.36
N THR A 15 -8.12 -13.72 -10.26
CA THR A 15 -8.96 -14.40 -11.25
C THR A 15 -8.78 -13.75 -12.64
N GLY A 16 -8.46 -14.55 -13.65
CA GLY A 16 -8.23 -14.08 -15.03
C GLY A 16 -6.83 -13.53 -15.31
N LEU A 17 -5.94 -13.49 -14.33
CA LEU A 17 -4.53 -13.17 -14.54
C LEU A 17 -3.66 -14.42 -14.31
N THR A 18 -2.69 -14.65 -15.20
CA THR A 18 -1.74 -15.77 -15.07
C THR A 18 -0.35 -15.22 -14.79
N SER A 19 0.20 -15.58 -13.62
CA SER A 19 1.55 -15.18 -13.19
C SER A 19 1.83 -13.69 -13.42
N PRO A 20 1.02 -12.78 -12.89
CA PRO A 20 1.18 -11.35 -13.16
C PRO A 20 2.48 -10.83 -12.57
N THR A 21 3.27 -10.15 -13.38
CA THR A 21 4.47 -9.44 -12.94
C THR A 21 4.46 -8.01 -13.45
N TYR A 22 5.06 -7.10 -12.70
CA TYR A 22 5.05 -5.68 -12.98
C TYR A 22 6.48 -5.15 -12.99
N THR A 23 6.94 -4.70 -14.15
CA THR A 23 8.20 -3.95 -14.24
C THR A 23 7.92 -2.52 -13.77
N ILE A 24 8.71 -2.05 -12.81
CA ILE A 24 8.52 -0.75 -12.19
C ILE A 24 9.73 0.15 -12.38
N ALA A 25 9.48 1.46 -12.43
CA ALA A 25 10.50 2.50 -12.40
C ALA A 25 10.18 3.50 -11.27
N ALA A 26 11.23 4.09 -10.71
CA ALA A 26 11.06 5.18 -9.75
C ALA A 26 10.34 6.36 -10.43
N ASP A 27 9.38 6.93 -9.73
CA ASP A 27 8.57 8.03 -10.21
C ASP A 27 8.59 9.18 -9.18
N THR A 28 8.25 10.37 -9.61
CA THR A 28 8.22 11.55 -8.74
C THR A 28 7.04 11.43 -7.77
N PRO A 29 7.29 11.32 -6.46
CA PRO A 29 6.21 11.23 -5.49
C PRO A 29 5.50 12.58 -5.33
N PRO A 30 4.22 12.58 -4.95
CA PRO A 30 3.46 13.81 -4.73
C PRO A 30 3.92 14.60 -3.50
N ASP A 31 4.72 14.00 -2.64
CA ASP A 31 5.22 14.60 -1.39
C ASP A 31 6.66 14.16 -1.12
N ALA A 32 7.48 15.03 -0.55
CA ALA A 32 8.86 14.73 -0.15
C ALA A 32 8.97 13.62 0.93
N THR A 33 7.88 13.31 1.62
CA THR A 33 7.80 12.23 2.61
C THR A 33 7.36 10.90 2.03
N ALA A 34 7.22 10.81 0.71
CA ALA A 34 6.79 9.61 0.00
C ALA A 34 7.87 9.06 -0.92
N LYS A 35 7.73 7.78 -1.27
CA LYS A 35 8.38 7.15 -2.42
C LYS A 35 7.31 6.59 -3.34
N GLN A 36 7.50 6.74 -4.64
CA GLN A 36 6.57 6.27 -5.67
C GLN A 36 7.28 5.48 -6.75
N TYR A 37 6.58 4.47 -7.25
CA TYR A 37 6.97 3.68 -8.41
C TYR A 37 5.82 3.62 -9.39
N ALA A 38 6.13 3.75 -10.67
CA ALA A 38 5.18 3.57 -11.76
C ALA A 38 5.42 2.25 -12.48
N VAL A 39 4.36 1.57 -12.88
CA VAL A 39 4.43 0.34 -13.67
C VAL A 39 4.68 0.69 -15.13
N THR A 40 5.81 0.24 -15.67
CA THR A 40 6.26 0.54 -17.04
C THR A 40 6.04 -0.60 -18.01
N ALA A 41 6.01 -1.85 -17.53
CA ALA A 41 5.70 -3.02 -18.34
C ALA A 41 4.98 -4.10 -17.52
N LEU A 42 4.27 -4.97 -18.22
CA LEU A 42 3.50 -6.08 -17.65
C LEU A 42 4.08 -7.41 -18.14
N GLY A 43 4.17 -8.38 -17.26
CA GLY A 43 4.56 -9.75 -17.59
C GLY A 43 3.49 -10.75 -17.17
N GLY A 44 3.60 -11.99 -17.66
CA GLY A 44 2.53 -12.98 -17.56
C GLY A 44 1.36 -12.65 -18.50
N THR A 45 0.22 -13.30 -18.28
CA THR A 45 -0.99 -13.02 -19.06
C THR A 45 -1.90 -12.08 -18.29
N GLN A 46 -2.04 -10.84 -18.79
CA GLN A 46 -2.83 -9.78 -18.16
C GLN A 46 -3.62 -9.04 -19.24
N THR A 47 -4.56 -9.75 -19.89
CA THR A 47 -5.35 -9.21 -20.98
C THR A 47 -6.20 -8.02 -20.53
N GLY A 48 -6.11 -6.89 -21.25
CA GLY A 48 -6.86 -5.66 -20.96
C GLY A 48 -6.22 -4.77 -19.89
N VAL A 49 -5.13 -5.18 -19.26
CA VAL A 49 -4.40 -4.34 -18.30
C VAL A 49 -3.47 -3.39 -19.04
N THR A 50 -3.45 -2.13 -18.63
CA THR A 50 -2.60 -1.07 -19.20
C THR A 50 -1.49 -0.66 -18.25
N VAL A 51 -0.32 -0.30 -18.77
CA VAL A 51 0.78 0.29 -17.99
C VAL A 51 0.46 1.71 -17.53
N SER A 52 1.31 2.29 -16.73
CA SER A 52 1.14 3.67 -16.26
C SER A 52 1.28 4.66 -17.41
N SER A 53 0.37 5.64 -17.44
CA SER A 53 0.42 6.80 -18.32
C SER A 53 -0.14 8.02 -17.62
N VAL A 54 0.03 9.20 -18.20
CA VAL A 54 -0.49 10.46 -17.63
C VAL A 54 -2.00 10.43 -17.46
N SER A 55 -2.72 9.85 -18.41
CA SER A 55 -4.19 9.74 -18.37
C SER A 55 -4.70 8.52 -17.58
N SER A 56 -3.88 7.50 -17.42
CA SER A 56 -4.22 6.25 -16.73
C SER A 56 -3.09 5.83 -15.80
N PRO A 57 -3.02 6.37 -14.59
CA PRO A 57 -1.93 6.05 -13.68
C PRO A 57 -1.96 4.58 -13.25
N PHE A 58 -0.79 3.98 -13.12
CA PHE A 58 -0.60 2.71 -12.44
C PHE A 58 0.64 2.83 -11.57
N THR A 59 0.43 3.32 -10.35
CA THR A 59 1.51 3.67 -9.42
C THR A 59 1.29 3.06 -8.05
N THR A 60 2.38 2.78 -7.35
CA THR A 60 2.37 2.43 -5.93
C THR A 60 3.26 3.40 -5.18
N SER A 61 2.78 3.87 -4.04
CA SER A 61 3.46 4.89 -3.23
C SER A 61 3.43 4.50 -1.76
N MET A 62 4.50 4.79 -1.04
CA MET A 62 4.52 4.69 0.42
C MET A 62 4.80 6.06 1.02
N PHE A 63 3.98 6.45 1.98
CA PHE A 63 4.06 7.69 2.73
C PHE A 63 4.47 7.42 4.17
N ARG A 64 5.37 8.22 4.68
CA ARG A 64 5.70 8.29 6.11
C ARG A 64 5.07 9.53 6.73
N PRO A 65 4.92 9.61 8.06
CA PRO A 65 4.47 10.83 8.72
C PRO A 65 5.37 12.03 8.36
N LYS A 66 4.77 13.20 8.11
CA LYS A 66 5.52 14.45 7.94
C LYS A 66 6.20 14.85 9.25
N ASN A 67 5.43 14.78 10.32
CA ASN A 67 5.89 15.07 11.68
C ASN A 67 5.73 13.80 12.53
N TYR A 68 6.83 13.26 13.00
CA TYR A 68 6.79 12.13 13.92
C TYR A 68 6.28 12.57 15.28
N GLN A 69 5.25 11.88 15.75
CA GLN A 69 4.77 12.01 17.11
C GLN A 69 5.68 11.22 18.04
N VAL A 70 6.01 11.82 19.16
CA VAL A 70 6.85 11.20 20.21
C VAL A 70 6.00 10.91 21.43
N LEU A 71 6.44 9.91 22.20
CA LEU A 71 5.79 9.57 23.44
C LEU A 71 5.97 10.70 24.48
N GLY A 72 4.86 11.07 25.15
CA GLY A 72 4.89 12.04 26.22
C GLY A 72 5.61 11.53 27.47
N LYS A 73 5.87 12.42 28.43
CA LYS A 73 6.45 12.03 29.72
C LYS A 73 5.40 11.32 30.58
N PRO A 74 5.78 10.26 31.32
CA PRO A 74 4.91 9.64 32.29
C PRO A 74 4.50 10.61 33.41
N ASN A 75 3.32 10.41 33.95
CA ASN A 75 2.88 11.12 35.14
C ASN A 75 3.81 10.76 36.32
N PRO A 76 4.44 11.72 37.01
CA PRO A 76 5.40 11.43 38.08
C PRO A 76 4.78 10.69 39.26
N THR A 77 3.48 10.77 39.47
CA THR A 77 2.78 10.11 40.57
C THR A 77 2.35 8.68 40.23
N THR A 78 1.79 8.46 39.01
CA THR A 78 1.22 7.18 38.60
C THR A 78 2.16 6.35 37.70
N GLY A 79 3.23 6.96 37.16
CA GLY A 79 4.10 6.33 36.16
C GLY A 79 3.45 6.06 34.79
N LEU A 80 2.19 6.45 34.59
CA LEU A 80 1.43 6.19 33.39
C LEU A 80 1.47 7.37 32.43
N ILE A 81 1.37 7.07 31.13
CA ILE A 81 1.25 8.05 30.05
C ILE A 81 -0.22 8.22 29.72
N ALA A 82 -0.75 9.42 29.91
CA ALA A 82 -2.16 9.72 29.72
C ALA A 82 -2.64 9.56 28.26
N ARG A 83 -1.78 9.84 27.29
CA ARG A 83 -2.09 9.73 25.87
C ARG A 83 -0.88 9.25 25.06
N VAL A 84 -1.10 8.20 24.28
CA VAL A 84 -0.12 7.69 23.32
C VAL A 84 -0.53 8.15 21.92
N PRO A 85 0.19 9.09 21.29
CA PRO A 85 -0.10 9.50 19.91
C PRO A 85 0.28 8.40 18.93
N ARG A 86 -0.24 8.47 17.70
CA ARG A 86 0.03 7.49 16.64
C ARG A 86 0.76 8.11 15.48
N ASN A 87 1.71 7.38 14.93
CA ASN A 87 2.39 7.67 13.68
C ASN A 87 1.71 6.92 12.54
N THR A 88 1.21 7.64 11.56
CA THR A 88 0.43 7.07 10.44
C THR A 88 1.29 6.94 9.20
N TYR A 89 1.41 5.73 8.69
CA TYR A 89 2.01 5.40 7.40
C TYR A 89 0.92 4.96 6.44
N LYS A 90 1.12 5.17 5.13
CA LYS A 90 0.16 4.76 4.10
C LYS A 90 0.87 4.12 2.93
N VAL A 91 0.35 3.00 2.46
CA VAL A 91 0.70 2.43 1.16
C VAL A 91 -0.49 2.62 0.24
N ILE A 92 -0.30 3.28 -0.88
CA ILE A 92 -1.38 3.64 -1.80
C ILE A 92 -1.01 3.14 -3.19
N THR A 93 -1.87 2.28 -3.74
CA THR A 93 -1.80 1.88 -5.14
C THR A 93 -2.93 2.56 -5.92
N ARG A 94 -2.59 3.24 -7.02
CA ARG A 94 -3.54 3.90 -7.90
C ARG A 94 -3.53 3.22 -9.26
N LYS A 95 -4.70 2.97 -9.81
CA LYS A 95 -4.88 2.41 -11.15
C LYS A 95 -5.99 3.15 -11.88
N GLY A 96 -5.70 3.63 -13.09
CA GLY A 96 -6.74 4.15 -13.97
C GLY A 96 -7.63 3.01 -14.47
N VAL A 97 -8.94 3.16 -14.30
CA VAL A 97 -9.96 2.22 -14.75
C VAL A 97 -11.03 2.94 -15.57
N THR A 98 -11.63 2.25 -16.53
CA THR A 98 -12.69 2.81 -17.38
C THR A 98 -14.06 2.43 -16.82
N PRO A 99 -14.86 3.39 -16.32
CA PRO A 99 -16.18 3.08 -15.75
C PRO A 99 -17.16 2.54 -16.78
N LEU A 100 -17.09 3.05 -18.00
CA LEU A 100 -17.92 2.65 -19.15
C LEU A 100 -17.16 2.93 -20.44
N ALA A 101 -17.39 2.13 -21.47
CA ALA A 101 -16.79 2.35 -22.79
C ALA A 101 -17.10 3.76 -23.30
N GLY A 102 -16.05 4.49 -23.76
CA GLY A 102 -16.16 5.86 -24.23
C GLY A 102 -16.19 6.94 -23.13
N GLN A 103 -16.12 6.57 -21.86
CA GLN A 103 -16.03 7.52 -20.75
C GLN A 103 -14.58 7.79 -20.33
N PRO A 104 -14.31 8.96 -19.73
CA PRO A 104 -13.00 9.25 -19.16
C PRO A 104 -12.57 8.21 -18.13
N ILE A 105 -11.26 7.99 -18.02
CA ILE A 105 -10.66 7.11 -17.04
C ILE A 105 -10.86 7.70 -15.63
N ALA A 106 -11.29 6.86 -14.71
CA ALA A 106 -11.38 7.17 -13.27
C ALA A 106 -10.26 6.45 -12.50
N ASN A 107 -9.82 7.02 -11.41
CA ASN A 107 -8.77 6.42 -10.58
C ASN A 107 -9.35 5.50 -9.51
N MET A 108 -9.08 4.21 -9.63
CA MET A 108 -9.21 3.27 -8.52
C MET A 108 -8.05 3.48 -7.55
N VAL A 109 -8.34 3.47 -6.25
CA VAL A 109 -7.34 3.64 -5.20
C VAL A 109 -7.47 2.52 -4.19
N VAL A 110 -6.35 1.83 -3.93
CA VAL A 110 -6.22 0.86 -2.85
C VAL A 110 -5.30 1.45 -1.80
N THR A 111 -5.77 1.56 -0.56
CA THR A 111 -5.00 2.19 0.53
C THR A 111 -4.90 1.25 1.72
N THR A 112 -3.67 0.99 2.16
CA THR A 112 -3.38 0.38 3.47
C THR A 112 -2.89 1.48 4.41
N ILE A 113 -3.56 1.66 5.54
CA ILE A 113 -3.19 2.61 6.58
C ILE A 113 -2.58 1.82 7.74
N ILE A 114 -1.39 2.24 8.17
CA ILE A 114 -0.64 1.62 9.27
C ILE A 114 -0.47 2.67 10.34
N GLU A 115 -1.07 2.46 11.50
CA GLU A 115 -1.00 3.37 12.65
C GLU A 115 -0.19 2.73 13.76
N VAL A 116 0.98 3.28 14.02
CA VAL A 116 1.92 2.78 15.01
C VAL A 116 1.92 3.70 16.23
N PRO A 117 1.63 3.20 17.44
CA PRO A 117 1.73 4.00 18.66
C PRO A 117 3.16 4.51 18.86
N ALA A 118 3.32 5.78 19.19
CA ALA A 118 4.63 6.37 19.42
C ALA A 118 5.36 5.64 20.56
N GLY A 119 6.65 5.38 20.35
CA GLY A 119 7.50 4.65 21.30
C GLY A 119 7.47 3.14 21.14
N SER A 120 6.45 2.55 20.55
CA SER A 120 6.37 1.09 20.34
C SER A 120 7.37 0.59 19.28
N ASP A 121 7.80 1.45 18.38
CA ASP A 121 8.86 1.18 17.40
C ASP A 121 10.20 0.80 18.06
N VAL A 122 10.49 1.34 19.23
CA VAL A 122 11.67 1.02 20.04
C VAL A 122 11.36 -0.07 21.06
N ALA A 123 10.23 0.06 21.79
CA ALA A 123 9.91 -0.82 22.92
C ALA A 123 9.43 -2.21 22.46
N ASP A 124 8.74 -2.32 21.32
CA ASP A 124 8.09 -3.56 20.88
C ASP A 124 8.05 -3.72 19.36
N SER A 125 9.17 -3.55 18.72
CA SER A 125 9.29 -3.67 17.25
C SER A 125 8.93 -5.07 16.72
N ALA A 126 9.05 -6.11 17.54
CA ALA A 126 8.74 -7.48 17.15
C ALA A 126 7.24 -7.67 16.88
N ASN A 127 6.38 -7.20 17.78
CA ASN A 127 4.93 -7.28 17.62
C ASN A 127 4.42 -6.40 16.44
N ILE A 128 5.04 -5.25 16.21
CA ILE A 128 4.74 -4.43 15.01
C ILE A 128 5.03 -5.23 13.74
N ARG A 129 6.20 -5.89 13.65
CA ARG A 129 6.57 -6.72 12.50
C ARG A 129 5.65 -7.92 12.32
N ALA A 130 5.24 -8.55 13.43
CA ALA A 130 4.30 -9.67 13.41
C ALA A 130 2.92 -9.24 12.88
N ALA A 131 2.41 -8.10 13.33
CA ALA A 131 1.14 -7.55 12.85
C ALA A 131 1.18 -7.22 11.34
N LEU A 132 2.27 -6.62 10.86
CA LEU A 132 2.47 -6.35 9.44
C LEU A 132 2.60 -7.63 8.62
N SER A 133 3.33 -8.63 9.13
CA SER A 133 3.49 -9.94 8.48
C SER A 133 2.13 -10.64 8.33
N MET A 134 1.32 -10.65 9.39
CA MET A 134 -0.03 -11.23 9.36
C MET A 134 -0.94 -10.49 8.39
N HIS A 135 -0.96 -9.15 8.43
CA HIS A 135 -1.81 -8.33 7.56
C HIS A 135 -1.50 -8.58 6.07
N PHE A 136 -0.25 -8.40 5.67
CA PHE A 136 0.13 -8.58 4.27
C PHE A 136 0.03 -10.05 3.82
N GLY A 137 0.32 -11.00 4.70
CA GLY A 137 0.14 -12.42 4.43
C GLY A 137 -1.31 -12.80 4.18
N SER A 138 -2.23 -12.34 5.02
CA SER A 138 -3.66 -12.61 4.87
C SER A 138 -4.25 -11.98 3.60
N VAL A 139 -3.86 -10.73 3.30
CA VAL A 139 -4.28 -10.06 2.06
C VAL A 139 -3.73 -10.79 0.84
N ALA A 140 -2.46 -11.18 0.84
CA ALA A 140 -1.85 -11.92 -0.27
C ALA A 140 -2.50 -13.29 -0.49
N GLN A 141 -2.86 -14.00 0.59
CA GLN A 141 -3.52 -15.30 0.52
C GLN A 141 -4.95 -15.20 -0.02
N ALA A 142 -5.69 -14.15 0.34
CA ALA A 142 -7.09 -13.94 -0.04
C ALA A 142 -7.25 -13.06 -1.29
N THR A 143 -6.18 -12.74 -2.02
CA THR A 143 -6.17 -11.70 -3.06
C THR A 143 -7.18 -11.94 -4.18
N SER A 144 -7.31 -13.17 -4.69
CA SER A 144 -8.29 -13.50 -5.75
C SER A 144 -9.72 -13.35 -5.24
N GLY A 145 -10.03 -13.82 -4.03
CA GLY A 145 -11.35 -13.65 -3.42
C GLY A 145 -11.70 -12.18 -3.17
N ILE A 146 -10.74 -11.38 -2.72
CA ILE A 146 -10.92 -9.93 -2.56
C ILE A 146 -11.22 -9.29 -3.92
N GLY A 147 -10.48 -9.68 -4.97
CA GLY A 147 -10.72 -9.18 -6.32
C GLY A 147 -12.12 -9.52 -6.84
N ASP A 148 -12.54 -10.76 -6.68
CA ASP A 148 -13.87 -11.23 -7.08
C ASP A 148 -14.98 -10.51 -6.29
N THR A 149 -14.79 -10.33 -4.97
CA THR A 149 -15.71 -9.56 -4.13
C THR A 149 -15.86 -8.11 -4.60
N VAL A 150 -14.73 -7.46 -4.93
CA VAL A 150 -14.74 -6.06 -5.40
C VAL A 150 -15.46 -5.92 -6.75
N ILE A 151 -15.35 -6.94 -7.62
CA ILE A 151 -15.98 -6.92 -8.96
C ILE A 151 -17.46 -7.28 -8.87
N GLN A 152 -17.83 -8.29 -8.08
CA GLN A 152 -19.18 -8.85 -8.03
C GLN A 152 -20.03 -8.24 -6.90
N GLY A 153 -19.42 -7.64 -5.88
CA GLY A 153 -20.10 -7.08 -4.72
C GLY A 153 -20.65 -8.12 -3.73
N VAL A 154 -20.17 -9.35 -3.80
CA VAL A 154 -20.63 -10.47 -2.93
C VAL A 154 -19.48 -10.95 -2.06
N LEU A 155 -19.73 -11.18 -0.77
CA LEU A 155 -18.79 -11.76 0.20
C LEU A 155 -18.99 -13.28 0.32
#